data_32f94488d6d5a80c66584b86df494905
#
_entry.id   32f94488d6d5a80c66584b86df494905
#
_cell.length_a   1.000
_cell.length_b   1.000
_cell.length_c   1.000
_cell.angle_alpha   90.00
_cell.angle_beta   90.00
_cell.angle_gamma   90.00
#
_symmetry.space_group_name_H-M   'P 1'
#
loop_
_entity.id
_entity.type
_entity.pdbx_description
1 polymer ?
#
loop_
_entity_poly.entity_id
_entity_poly.type
_entity_poly.pdbx_seq_one_letter_code
_entity_poly.pdbx_strand_id
1 'polypeptide(L)'
;MQPLFSTRRDRQVSKEAYYTILVVLEDGSREVLSVVNHSTDGALCWKDELDTLKDRGVKEIDLVISDALTGIENAICAAFPCAAHQFCVAHLKRQVINSVAHKDKPAIASELSEVFRMENDSMDSLWGYEHFVTFVDRWEKKYPTLKKYKAERNTAYFTYMDFPKEVQRCIYTTNRIERLNRKYKRTIYMRTSIPSAQAVIFLLGSVAMEETKNAYKKKIYQFKSWKNINENGNTKDKREE
;
A
#
# COMPACT_ATOMS: atom_id res chain seq x y z
N MET A 1 3.89 6.31 2.78
CA MET A 1 4.16 7.65 3.42
C MET A 1 3.31 8.68 2.70
N GLN A 2 2.36 9.27 3.42
CA GLN A 2 1.52 10.34 2.89
C GLN A 2 2.38 11.59 2.66
N PRO A 3 2.16 12.34 1.59
CA PRO A 3 2.79 13.63 1.43
C PRO A 3 2.19 14.63 2.44
N LEU A 4 3.08 15.32 3.14
CA LEU A 4 2.72 16.43 4.03
C LEU A 4 3.02 17.74 3.30
N PHE A 5 2.03 18.63 3.24
CA PHE A 5 2.17 19.93 2.60
C PHE A 5 1.80 21.07 3.57
N SER A 6 2.53 22.18 3.45
CA SER A 6 2.24 23.38 4.23
C SER A 6 0.97 24.06 3.71
N THR A 7 -0.08 23.99 4.49
CA THR A 7 -1.41 24.49 4.15
C THR A 7 -1.82 25.57 5.13
N ARG A 8 -2.40 26.65 4.63
CA ARG A 8 -2.96 27.71 5.48
C ARG A 8 -4.39 27.35 5.86
N ARG A 9 -4.65 27.35 7.18
CA ARG A 9 -5.99 27.19 7.76
C ARG A 9 -6.12 28.18 8.93
N ASP A 10 -7.21 28.94 8.99
CA ASP A 10 -7.49 29.88 10.07
C ASP A 10 -6.32 30.85 10.39
N ARG A 11 -5.68 31.41 9.35
CA ARG A 11 -4.51 32.31 9.42
C ARG A 11 -3.22 31.65 9.92
N GLN A 12 -3.23 30.35 10.19
CA GLN A 12 -2.03 29.58 10.55
C GLN A 12 -1.58 28.69 9.40
N VAL A 13 -0.29 28.35 9.37
CA VAL A 13 0.27 27.39 8.41
C VAL A 13 0.62 26.12 9.15
N SER A 14 -0.02 25.02 8.80
CA SER A 14 0.24 23.69 9.33
C SER A 14 0.68 22.73 8.24
N LYS A 15 1.38 21.66 8.63
CA LYS A 15 1.64 20.53 7.73
C LYS A 15 0.47 19.57 7.82
N GLU A 16 -0.24 19.42 6.71
CA GLU A 16 -1.39 18.53 6.61
C GLU A 16 -1.09 17.34 5.70
N ALA A 17 -1.67 16.19 6.03
CA ALA A 17 -1.54 14.95 5.25
C ALA A 17 -2.58 14.91 4.12
N TYR A 18 -2.13 14.44 2.96
CA TYR A 18 -3.01 14.23 1.80
C TYR A 18 -2.94 12.76 1.38
N TYR A 19 -4.09 12.18 1.15
CA TYR A 19 -4.25 10.77 0.82
C TYR A 19 -4.69 10.63 -0.63
N THR A 20 -4.20 9.60 -1.28
CA THR A 20 -4.52 9.30 -2.67
C THR A 20 -4.92 7.85 -2.80
N ILE A 21 -6.04 7.61 -3.47
CA ILE A 21 -6.47 6.28 -3.88
C ILE A 21 -6.14 6.11 -5.36
N LEU A 22 -5.22 5.21 -5.65
CA LEU A 22 -4.79 4.84 -7.00
C LEU A 22 -5.27 3.40 -7.28
N VAL A 23 -6.05 3.23 -8.32
CA VAL A 23 -6.50 1.91 -8.77
C VAL A 23 -5.64 1.41 -9.94
N VAL A 24 -5.46 0.09 -9.99
CA VAL A 24 -5.06 -0.65 -11.18
C VAL A 24 -6.29 -1.42 -11.64
N LEU A 25 -6.74 -1.16 -12.86
CA LEU A 25 -7.89 -1.84 -13.45
C LEU A 25 -7.48 -3.22 -13.96
N GLU A 26 -8.45 -4.10 -14.19
CA GLU A 26 -8.24 -5.47 -14.69
C GLU A 26 -7.41 -5.52 -15.98
N ASP A 27 -7.53 -4.50 -16.82
CA ASP A 27 -6.77 -4.40 -18.07
C ASP A 27 -5.33 -3.91 -17.88
N GLY A 28 -4.93 -3.64 -16.61
CA GLY A 28 -3.61 -3.12 -16.24
C GLY A 28 -3.44 -1.61 -16.40
N SER A 29 -4.45 -0.87 -16.84
CA SER A 29 -4.46 0.59 -16.81
C SER A 29 -4.61 1.10 -15.37
N ARG A 30 -4.34 2.37 -15.14
CA ARG A 30 -4.36 2.97 -13.79
C ARG A 30 -5.17 4.25 -13.81
N GLU A 31 -5.78 4.52 -12.67
CA GLU A 31 -6.52 5.75 -12.45
C GLU A 31 -6.39 6.22 -11.01
N VAL A 32 -6.35 7.54 -10.80
CA VAL A 32 -6.47 8.12 -9.46
C VAL A 32 -7.93 8.38 -9.18
N LEU A 33 -8.52 7.65 -8.23
CA LEU A 33 -9.94 7.75 -7.90
C LEU A 33 -10.23 8.88 -6.92
N SER A 34 -9.31 9.16 -6.01
CA SER A 34 -9.52 10.17 -4.96
C SER A 34 -8.21 10.81 -4.52
N VAL A 35 -8.28 12.09 -4.20
CA VAL A 35 -7.24 12.85 -3.48
C VAL A 35 -7.94 13.65 -2.40
N VAL A 36 -7.67 13.33 -1.14
CA VAL A 36 -8.36 13.92 0.00
C VAL A 36 -7.40 14.41 1.06
N ASN A 37 -7.89 15.36 1.86
CA ASN A 37 -7.23 15.86 3.06
C ASN A 37 -8.10 15.53 4.26
N HIS A 38 -7.53 14.83 5.21
CA HIS A 38 -8.17 14.62 6.51
C HIS A 38 -7.33 15.31 7.59
N SER A 39 -8.00 16.11 8.42
CA SER A 39 -7.36 16.83 9.54
C SER A 39 -6.95 15.90 10.69
N THR A 40 -7.55 14.71 10.74
CA THR A 40 -7.27 13.67 11.74
C THR A 40 -7.03 12.35 11.03
N ASP A 41 -5.89 11.71 11.32
CA ASP A 41 -5.62 10.33 10.88
C ASP A 41 -6.50 9.37 11.69
N GLY A 42 -7.24 8.49 11.00
CA GLY A 42 -8.03 7.49 11.70
C GLY A 42 -8.86 6.56 10.80
N ALA A 43 -9.34 5.47 11.40
CA ALA A 43 -10.15 4.45 10.74
C ALA A 43 -11.45 5.02 10.14
N LEU A 44 -12.05 6.04 10.77
CA LEU A 44 -13.29 6.68 10.31
C LEU A 44 -13.09 7.35 8.94
N CYS A 45 -11.97 8.06 8.75
CA CYS A 45 -11.67 8.71 7.46
C CYS A 45 -11.57 7.69 6.32
N TRP A 46 -10.95 6.54 6.57
CA TRP A 46 -10.84 5.48 5.55
C TRP A 46 -12.18 4.83 5.24
N LYS A 47 -13.03 4.65 6.27
CA LYS A 47 -14.38 4.13 6.06
C LYS A 47 -15.18 5.03 5.13
N ASP A 48 -15.22 6.33 5.41
CA ASP A 48 -15.97 7.31 4.61
C ASP A 48 -15.46 7.36 3.16
N GLU A 49 -14.14 7.30 2.95
CA GLU A 49 -13.56 7.27 1.60
C GLU A 49 -13.92 5.99 0.83
N LEU A 50 -13.86 4.83 1.49
CA LEU A 50 -14.20 3.56 0.85
C LEU A 50 -15.71 3.46 0.57
N ASP A 51 -16.56 3.97 1.46
CA ASP A 51 -18.01 4.06 1.22
C ASP A 51 -18.30 5.00 0.04
N THR A 52 -17.61 6.15 -0.05
CA THR A 52 -17.69 7.04 -1.22
C THR A 52 -17.33 6.34 -2.53
N LEU A 53 -16.34 5.43 -2.53
CA LEU A 53 -16.02 4.66 -3.74
C LEU A 53 -17.17 3.73 -4.15
N LYS A 54 -17.87 3.11 -3.21
CA LYS A 54 -19.07 2.31 -3.49
C LYS A 54 -20.18 3.15 -4.10
N ASP A 55 -20.46 4.31 -3.51
CA ASP A 55 -21.48 5.24 -4.01
C ASP A 55 -21.17 5.71 -5.44
N ARG A 56 -19.89 5.79 -5.78
CA ARG A 56 -19.42 6.11 -7.15
C ARG A 56 -19.42 4.90 -8.10
N GLY A 57 -19.87 3.73 -7.64
CA GLY A 57 -20.08 2.53 -8.45
C GLY A 57 -18.95 1.52 -8.44
N VAL A 58 -17.96 1.61 -7.53
CA VAL A 58 -16.98 0.55 -7.33
C VAL A 58 -17.65 -0.63 -6.62
N LYS A 59 -17.82 -1.74 -7.34
CA LYS A 59 -18.54 -2.92 -6.84
C LYS A 59 -17.62 -3.88 -6.08
N GLU A 60 -16.46 -4.15 -6.63
CA GLU A 60 -15.51 -5.15 -6.14
C GLU A 60 -14.08 -4.61 -6.16
N ILE A 61 -13.30 -5.05 -5.20
CA ILE A 61 -11.86 -4.83 -5.11
C ILE A 61 -11.23 -6.17 -4.74
N ASP A 62 -10.34 -6.68 -5.57
CA ASP A 62 -9.64 -7.95 -5.31
C ASP A 62 -8.56 -7.78 -4.25
N LEU A 63 -7.82 -6.67 -4.30
CA LEU A 63 -6.67 -6.43 -3.43
C LEU A 63 -6.52 -4.95 -3.10
N VAL A 64 -6.39 -4.63 -1.82
CA VAL A 64 -5.98 -3.31 -1.33
C VAL A 64 -4.53 -3.37 -0.88
N ILE A 65 -3.72 -2.43 -1.36
CA ILE A 65 -2.31 -2.29 -0.93
C ILE A 65 -2.17 -0.99 -0.16
N SER A 66 -1.73 -1.07 1.09
CA SER A 66 -1.59 0.12 1.93
C SER A 66 -0.31 0.10 2.78
N ASP A 67 0.02 1.25 3.36
CA ASP A 67 0.90 1.28 4.53
C ASP A 67 0.11 0.70 5.72
N ALA A 68 0.81 0.09 6.70
CA ALA A 68 0.16 -0.55 7.86
C ALA A 68 -0.40 0.50 8.84
N LEU A 69 -1.36 1.31 8.38
CA LEU A 69 -2.03 2.34 9.16
C LEU A 69 -3.02 1.69 10.13
N THR A 70 -3.16 2.28 11.32
CA THR A 70 -4.10 1.76 12.33
C THR A 70 -5.54 1.91 11.83
N GLY A 71 -6.29 0.81 11.87
CA GLY A 71 -7.73 0.78 11.57
C GLY A 71 -8.09 0.70 10.08
N ILE A 72 -7.11 0.72 9.17
CA ILE A 72 -7.39 0.59 7.73
C ILE A 72 -7.94 -0.80 7.40
N GLU A 73 -7.48 -1.85 8.10
CA GLU A 73 -7.96 -3.22 7.92
C GLU A 73 -9.47 -3.33 8.17
N ASN A 74 -9.92 -2.74 9.28
CA ASN A 74 -11.34 -2.74 9.64
C ASN A 74 -12.19 -1.97 8.62
N ALA A 75 -11.67 -0.85 8.11
CA ALA A 75 -12.36 -0.06 7.10
C ALA A 75 -12.48 -0.84 5.77
N ILE A 76 -11.41 -1.54 5.34
CA ILE A 76 -11.42 -2.36 4.14
C ILE A 76 -12.39 -3.53 4.31
N CYS A 77 -12.30 -4.28 5.41
CA CYS A 77 -13.17 -5.43 5.67
C CYS A 77 -14.65 -5.03 5.72
N ALA A 78 -14.98 -3.87 6.31
CA ALA A 78 -16.35 -3.36 6.36
C ALA A 78 -16.86 -2.91 4.97
N ALA A 79 -16.01 -2.26 4.18
CA ALA A 79 -16.40 -1.74 2.87
C ALA A 79 -16.38 -2.82 1.78
N PHE A 80 -15.34 -3.64 1.73
CA PHE A 80 -15.09 -4.66 0.71
C PHE A 80 -14.65 -5.97 1.37
N PRO A 81 -15.58 -6.77 1.93
CA PRO A 81 -15.26 -7.97 2.73
C PRO A 81 -14.45 -9.04 1.99
N CYS A 82 -14.58 -9.11 0.65
CA CYS A 82 -13.86 -10.07 -0.18
C CYS A 82 -12.47 -9.57 -0.62
N ALA A 83 -12.13 -8.31 -0.32
CA ALA A 83 -10.83 -7.76 -0.72
C ALA A 83 -9.69 -8.31 0.13
N ALA A 84 -8.69 -8.90 -0.50
CA ALA A 84 -7.43 -9.20 0.17
C ALA A 84 -6.72 -7.90 0.57
N HIS A 85 -5.90 -7.95 1.62
CA HIS A 85 -5.17 -6.78 2.08
C HIS A 85 -3.67 -7.05 2.16
N GLN A 86 -2.88 -6.24 1.48
CA GLN A 86 -1.42 -6.30 1.46
C GLN A 86 -0.82 -5.06 2.13
N PHE A 87 0.00 -5.25 3.16
CA PHE A 87 0.83 -4.18 3.70
C PHE A 87 2.10 -3.96 2.88
N CYS A 88 2.52 -2.71 2.75
CA CYS A 88 3.70 -2.35 1.98
C CYS A 88 4.98 -2.90 2.59
N VAL A 89 5.62 -3.87 1.92
CA VAL A 89 6.89 -4.48 2.35
C VAL A 89 8.03 -3.47 2.39
N ALA A 90 8.07 -2.50 1.47
CA ALA A 90 9.12 -1.47 1.46
C ALA A 90 9.07 -0.59 2.73
N HIS A 91 7.86 -0.29 3.22
CA HIS A 91 7.70 0.44 4.49
C HIS A 91 8.15 -0.38 5.69
N LEU A 92 7.78 -1.67 5.75
CA LEU A 92 8.26 -2.58 6.79
C LEU A 92 9.80 -2.64 6.83
N LYS A 93 10.43 -2.94 5.69
CA LYS A 93 11.90 -3.02 5.59
C LYS A 93 12.56 -1.73 6.07
N ARG A 94 12.04 -0.58 5.66
CA ARG A 94 12.55 0.75 6.09
C ARG A 94 12.39 0.96 7.60
N GLN A 95 11.24 0.60 8.17
CA GLN A 95 10.99 0.72 9.62
C GLN A 95 11.92 -0.17 10.44
N VAL A 96 12.10 -1.44 10.05
CA VAL A 96 13.02 -2.38 10.72
C VAL A 96 14.44 -1.84 10.66
N ILE A 97 14.95 -1.46 9.48
CA ILE A 97 16.32 -0.96 9.31
C ILE A 97 16.55 0.35 10.10
N ASN A 98 15.54 1.21 10.21
CA ASN A 98 15.66 2.45 10.99
C ASN A 98 15.61 2.24 12.50
N SER A 99 15.11 1.09 12.98
CA SER A 99 15.00 0.77 14.41
C SER A 99 16.22 0.05 14.97
N VAL A 100 17.25 -0.21 14.16
CA VAL A 100 18.44 -0.99 14.55
C VAL A 100 19.73 -0.18 14.41
N ALA A 101 20.77 -0.59 15.15
CA ALA A 101 22.07 0.08 15.11
C ALA A 101 22.72 -0.02 13.72
N HIS A 102 23.46 1.02 13.34
CA HIS A 102 24.07 1.15 12.01
C HIS A 102 24.93 -0.08 11.62
N LYS A 103 25.69 -0.63 12.55
CA LYS A 103 26.57 -1.80 12.34
C LYS A 103 25.83 -3.06 11.93
N ASP A 104 24.56 -3.23 12.34
CA ASP A 104 23.76 -4.43 12.08
C ASP A 104 22.83 -4.27 10.85
N LYS A 105 22.69 -3.05 10.33
CA LYS A 105 21.83 -2.78 9.18
C LYS A 105 22.12 -3.66 7.95
N PRO A 106 23.38 -3.90 7.54
CA PRO A 106 23.65 -4.73 6.38
C PRO A 106 23.19 -6.19 6.57
N ALA A 107 23.46 -6.78 7.72
CA ALA A 107 23.05 -8.15 8.04
C ALA A 107 21.52 -8.29 8.05
N ILE A 108 20.85 -7.40 8.76
CA ILE A 108 19.38 -7.36 8.84
C ILE A 108 18.75 -7.12 7.46
N ALA A 109 19.32 -6.23 6.63
CA ALA A 109 18.81 -5.98 5.29
C ALA A 109 18.95 -7.22 4.37
N SER A 110 20.06 -7.96 4.50
CA SER A 110 20.28 -9.22 3.78
C SER A 110 19.27 -10.28 4.19
N GLU A 111 19.10 -10.52 5.49
CA GLU A 111 18.14 -11.50 6.01
C GLU A 111 16.69 -11.14 5.63
N LEU A 112 16.29 -9.86 5.73
CA LEU A 112 14.98 -9.41 5.27
C LEU A 112 14.79 -9.63 3.76
N SER A 113 15.85 -9.56 2.98
CA SER A 113 15.75 -9.79 1.54
C SER A 113 15.47 -11.27 1.24
N GLU A 114 16.03 -12.18 2.04
CA GLU A 114 15.72 -13.62 1.95
C GLU A 114 14.28 -13.92 2.36
N VAL A 115 13.80 -13.35 3.48
CA VAL A 115 12.41 -13.53 3.96
C VAL A 115 11.38 -13.10 2.91
N PHE A 116 11.65 -12.01 2.17
CA PHE A 116 10.77 -11.48 1.12
C PHE A 116 11.16 -11.92 -0.29
N ARG A 117 11.81 -13.08 -0.43
CA ARG A 117 12.18 -13.66 -1.72
C ARG A 117 10.94 -14.21 -2.44
N MET A 118 10.91 -14.12 -3.79
CA MET A 118 9.76 -14.48 -4.62
C MET A 118 10.10 -15.65 -5.56
N GLU A 119 10.80 -16.69 -5.08
CA GLU A 119 11.42 -17.68 -5.97
C GLU A 119 10.70 -19.03 -6.09
N ASN A 120 9.80 -19.42 -5.17
CA ASN A 120 9.17 -20.74 -5.16
C ASN A 120 7.65 -20.69 -5.29
N ASP A 121 7.09 -21.63 -6.08
CA ASP A 121 5.65 -21.80 -6.30
C ASP A 121 4.91 -22.39 -5.07
N SER A 122 5.65 -22.89 -4.09
CA SER A 122 5.12 -23.49 -2.85
C SER A 122 5.10 -22.54 -1.66
N MET A 123 5.45 -21.26 -1.85
CA MET A 123 5.46 -20.26 -0.80
C MET A 123 4.14 -19.50 -0.79
N ASP A 124 3.40 -19.57 0.30
CA ASP A 124 2.20 -18.80 0.59
C ASP A 124 2.44 -17.73 1.66
N SER A 125 1.42 -16.95 1.98
CA SER A 125 1.49 -15.89 2.98
C SER A 125 1.82 -16.42 4.38
N LEU A 126 1.36 -17.61 4.75
CA LEU A 126 1.63 -18.23 6.05
C LEU A 126 3.11 -18.62 6.15
N TRP A 127 3.65 -19.27 5.13
CA TRP A 127 5.07 -19.60 5.05
C TRP A 127 5.95 -18.35 5.18
N GLY A 128 5.62 -17.30 4.46
CA GLY A 128 6.35 -16.03 4.53
C GLY A 128 6.33 -15.41 5.92
N TYR A 129 5.18 -15.43 6.59
CA TYR A 129 5.04 -14.92 7.94
C TYR A 129 5.82 -15.73 8.97
N GLU A 130 5.81 -17.06 8.92
CA GLU A 130 6.58 -17.94 9.81
C GLU A 130 8.09 -17.68 9.68
N HIS A 131 8.59 -17.52 8.47
CA HIS A 131 10.00 -17.17 8.22
C HIS A 131 10.35 -15.79 8.78
N PHE A 132 9.41 -14.84 8.67
CA PHE A 132 9.58 -13.52 9.25
C PHE A 132 9.58 -13.56 10.79
N VAL A 133 8.71 -14.36 11.40
CA VAL A 133 8.72 -14.59 12.87
C VAL A 133 10.08 -15.17 13.31
N THR A 134 10.59 -16.15 12.59
CA THR A 134 11.93 -16.73 12.84
C THR A 134 13.05 -15.68 12.76
N PHE A 135 12.98 -14.78 11.78
CA PHE A 135 13.88 -13.62 11.68
C PHE A 135 13.74 -12.71 12.93
N VAL A 136 12.51 -12.39 13.34
CA VAL A 136 12.27 -11.56 14.53
C VAL A 136 12.79 -12.23 15.78
N ASP A 137 12.58 -13.54 15.99
CA ASP A 137 13.09 -14.31 17.15
C ASP A 137 14.60 -14.22 17.31
N ARG A 138 15.33 -14.21 16.19
CA ARG A 138 16.78 -14.08 16.16
C ARG A 138 17.25 -12.70 16.65
N TRP A 139 16.55 -11.64 16.24
CA TRP A 139 16.96 -10.27 16.47
C TRP A 139 16.29 -9.59 17.67
N GLU A 140 15.12 -10.07 18.16
CA GLU A 140 14.38 -9.42 19.25
C GLU A 140 15.14 -9.38 20.58
N LYS A 141 16.05 -10.34 20.83
CA LYS A 141 16.91 -10.30 22.03
C LYS A 141 17.79 -9.07 22.05
N LYS A 142 18.26 -8.64 20.89
CA LYS A 142 19.10 -7.44 20.73
C LYS A 142 18.28 -6.17 20.49
N TYR A 143 17.15 -6.31 19.79
CA TYR A 143 16.24 -5.22 19.43
C TYR A 143 14.81 -5.53 19.85
N PRO A 144 14.43 -5.35 21.13
CA PRO A 144 13.10 -5.70 21.65
C PRO A 144 11.93 -5.03 20.91
N THR A 145 12.19 -3.88 20.27
CA THR A 145 11.19 -3.16 19.46
C THR A 145 10.70 -3.96 18.25
N LEU A 146 11.44 -4.98 17.81
CA LEU A 146 11.04 -5.85 16.71
C LEU A 146 9.93 -6.83 17.10
N LYS A 147 9.75 -7.13 18.40
CA LYS A 147 8.71 -8.05 18.90
C LYS A 147 7.32 -7.70 18.42
N LYS A 148 7.02 -6.42 18.21
CA LYS A 148 5.71 -5.96 17.68
C LYS A 148 5.33 -6.57 16.32
N TYR A 149 6.32 -7.03 15.56
CA TYR A 149 6.08 -7.62 14.24
C TYR A 149 5.62 -9.08 14.29
N LYS A 150 5.58 -9.71 15.47
CA LYS A 150 4.97 -11.04 15.67
C LYS A 150 3.45 -11.01 15.80
N ALA A 151 2.81 -9.84 15.78
CA ALA A 151 1.36 -9.75 15.82
C ALA A 151 0.77 -10.33 14.53
N GLU A 152 -0.30 -11.12 14.64
CA GLU A 152 -0.98 -11.83 13.55
C GLU A 152 -1.33 -10.92 12.36
N ARG A 153 -1.73 -9.67 12.63
CA ARG A 153 -2.00 -8.68 11.57
C ARG A 153 -0.86 -8.51 10.57
N ASN A 154 0.37 -8.84 10.96
CA ASN A 154 1.55 -8.70 10.10
C ASN A 154 1.65 -9.79 9.04
N THR A 155 0.80 -10.82 9.06
CA THR A 155 0.60 -11.75 7.94
C THR A 155 0.26 -11.00 6.66
N ALA A 156 -0.43 -9.86 6.77
CA ALA A 156 -0.75 -8.99 5.63
C ALA A 156 0.46 -8.41 4.90
N TYR A 157 1.68 -8.52 5.41
CA TYR A 157 2.91 -8.22 4.64
C TYR A 157 3.26 -9.29 3.61
N PHE A 158 2.63 -10.46 3.69
CA PHE A 158 2.92 -11.64 2.87
C PHE A 158 1.77 -12.04 1.95
N THR A 159 0.62 -11.37 2.03
CA THR A 159 -0.56 -11.64 1.17
C THR A 159 -0.21 -11.69 -0.32
N TYR A 160 0.80 -10.93 -0.77
CA TYR A 160 1.25 -10.98 -2.16
C TYR A 160 1.73 -12.37 -2.61
N MET A 161 2.16 -13.24 -1.68
CA MET A 161 2.63 -14.60 -1.98
C MET A 161 1.49 -15.53 -2.42
N ASP A 162 0.25 -15.23 -2.03
CA ASP A 162 -0.95 -15.99 -2.41
C ASP A 162 -1.39 -15.66 -3.85
N PHE A 163 -0.73 -14.70 -4.50
CA PHE A 163 -1.00 -14.28 -5.86
C PHE A 163 0.06 -14.84 -6.83
N PRO A 164 -0.28 -14.98 -8.12
CA PRO A 164 0.66 -15.49 -9.13
C PRO A 164 1.95 -14.68 -9.22
N LYS A 165 3.05 -15.37 -9.49
CA LYS A 165 4.40 -14.78 -9.53
C LYS A 165 4.53 -13.56 -10.43
N GLU A 166 3.82 -13.55 -11.55
CA GLU A 166 3.85 -12.49 -12.55
C GLU A 166 3.45 -11.16 -11.95
N VAL A 167 2.49 -11.15 -11.01
CA VAL A 167 1.96 -9.94 -10.38
C VAL A 167 2.60 -9.60 -9.04
N GLN A 168 3.22 -10.55 -8.34
CA GLN A 168 3.77 -10.34 -7.00
C GLN A 168 4.64 -9.09 -6.90
N ARG A 169 5.57 -8.89 -7.86
CA ARG A 169 6.44 -7.70 -7.92
C ARG A 169 5.68 -6.39 -8.11
N CYS A 170 4.44 -6.46 -8.55
CA CYS A 170 3.59 -5.30 -8.79
C CYS A 170 2.76 -4.90 -7.57
N ILE A 171 2.51 -5.84 -6.64
CA ILE A 171 1.54 -5.70 -5.56
C ILE A 171 2.14 -5.67 -4.15
N TYR A 172 3.40 -6.09 -3.96
CA TYR A 172 4.00 -6.16 -2.61
C TYR A 172 4.43 -4.80 -2.03
N THR A 173 4.33 -3.70 -2.80
CA THR A 173 4.72 -2.36 -2.36
C THR A 173 3.81 -1.25 -2.88
N THR A 174 3.78 -0.13 -2.16
CA THR A 174 3.10 1.12 -2.57
C THR A 174 3.96 2.01 -3.49
N ASN A 175 4.99 1.47 -4.14
CA ASN A 175 5.93 2.26 -4.99
C ASN A 175 5.24 3.08 -6.09
N ARG A 176 4.06 2.65 -6.56
CA ARG A 176 3.29 3.38 -7.60
C ARG A 176 2.77 4.69 -7.05
N ILE A 177 2.18 4.66 -5.85
CA ILE A 177 1.75 5.88 -5.13
C ILE A 177 2.95 6.73 -4.74
N GLU A 178 4.07 6.14 -4.31
CA GLU A 178 5.28 6.90 -3.99
C GLU A 178 5.82 7.68 -5.21
N ARG A 179 5.72 7.12 -6.42
CA ARG A 179 6.07 7.83 -7.66
C ARG A 179 5.15 9.02 -7.93
N LEU A 180 3.85 8.86 -7.73
CA LEU A 180 2.87 9.94 -7.85
C LEU A 180 3.14 11.03 -6.79
N ASN A 181 3.38 10.64 -5.54
CA ASN A 181 3.73 11.55 -4.46
C ASN A 181 4.99 12.38 -4.73
N ARG A 182 5.97 11.85 -5.48
CA ARG A 182 7.14 12.63 -5.93
C ARG A 182 6.76 13.71 -6.93
N LYS A 183 5.79 13.45 -7.82
CA LYS A 183 5.26 14.46 -8.74
C LYS A 183 4.50 15.54 -7.98
N TYR A 184 3.65 15.17 -7.04
CA TYR A 184 2.96 16.09 -6.15
C TYR A 184 3.95 17.01 -5.43
N LYS A 185 5.00 16.44 -4.82
CA LYS A 185 6.02 17.23 -4.13
C LYS A 185 6.72 18.23 -5.06
N ARG A 186 7.05 17.84 -6.30
CA ARG A 186 7.64 18.76 -7.28
C ARG A 186 6.70 19.91 -7.60
N THR A 187 5.42 19.64 -7.83
CA THR A 187 4.42 20.67 -8.15
C THR A 187 4.25 21.67 -7.01
N ILE A 188 4.31 21.19 -5.76
CA ILE A 188 4.09 22.02 -4.58
C ILE A 188 5.39 22.68 -4.09
N TYR A 189 6.57 22.07 -4.32
CA TYR A 189 7.86 22.55 -3.83
C TYR A 189 8.16 24.00 -4.21
N MET A 190 7.70 24.43 -5.38
CA MET A 190 7.86 25.81 -5.87
C MET A 190 7.01 26.85 -5.10
N ARG A 191 6.18 26.40 -4.16
CA ARG A 191 5.24 27.22 -3.39
C ARG A 191 5.57 27.13 -1.91
N THR A 192 5.81 28.24 -1.26
CA THR A 192 6.18 28.31 0.17
C THR A 192 5.02 27.92 1.08
N SER A 193 3.80 28.35 0.74
CA SER A 193 2.56 27.90 1.39
C SER A 193 1.40 28.02 0.42
N ILE A 194 0.42 27.13 0.57
CA ILE A 194 -0.79 27.15 -0.24
C ILE A 194 -1.94 27.71 0.60
N PRO A 195 -2.81 28.56 0.01
CA PRO A 195 -3.78 29.36 0.76
C PRO A 195 -4.86 28.54 1.47
N SER A 196 -5.12 27.30 1.03
CA SER A 196 -6.11 26.42 1.64
C SER A 196 -5.88 24.95 1.29
N ALA A 197 -6.46 24.04 2.06
CA ALA A 197 -6.47 22.60 1.75
C ALA A 197 -7.15 22.32 0.41
N GLN A 198 -8.21 23.05 0.09
CA GLN A 198 -8.91 22.93 -1.20
C GLN A 198 -8.00 23.26 -2.38
N ALA A 199 -7.17 24.31 -2.26
CA ALA A 199 -6.20 24.67 -3.31
C ALA A 199 -5.12 23.61 -3.47
N VAL A 200 -4.69 22.94 -2.38
CA VAL A 200 -3.79 21.79 -2.46
C VAL A 200 -4.46 20.64 -3.21
N ILE A 201 -5.68 20.25 -2.82
CA ILE A 201 -6.44 19.17 -3.47
C ILE A 201 -6.60 19.45 -4.96
N PHE A 202 -6.92 20.68 -5.34
CA PHE A 202 -7.06 21.08 -6.74
C PHE A 202 -5.74 20.89 -7.53
N LEU A 203 -4.61 21.30 -6.96
CA LEU A 203 -3.30 21.12 -7.60
C LEU A 203 -2.91 19.64 -7.72
N LEU A 204 -3.12 18.86 -6.65
CA LEU A 204 -2.85 17.42 -6.68
C LEU A 204 -3.77 16.70 -7.67
N GLY A 205 -5.06 17.07 -7.68
CA GLY A 205 -6.04 16.56 -8.62
C GLY A 205 -5.65 16.84 -10.09
N SER A 206 -5.16 18.04 -10.39
CA SER A 206 -4.67 18.38 -11.74
C SER A 206 -3.51 17.47 -12.17
N VAL A 207 -2.53 17.24 -11.28
CA VAL A 207 -1.42 16.29 -11.56
C VAL A 207 -1.93 14.87 -11.73
N ALA A 208 -2.88 14.43 -10.87
CA ALA A 208 -3.48 13.11 -10.94
C ALA A 208 -4.22 12.89 -12.27
N MET A 209 -4.99 13.86 -12.72
CA MET A 209 -5.71 13.83 -14.01
C MET A 209 -4.73 13.76 -15.19
N GLU A 210 -3.66 14.52 -15.15
CA GLU A 210 -2.60 14.49 -16.18
C GLU A 210 -1.97 13.10 -16.26
N GLU A 211 -1.61 12.51 -15.11
CA GLU A 211 -1.05 11.16 -15.06
C GLU A 211 -2.03 10.11 -15.60
N THR A 212 -3.30 10.19 -15.22
CA THR A 212 -4.36 9.29 -15.68
C THR A 212 -4.52 9.39 -17.20
N LYS A 213 -4.52 10.61 -17.76
CA LYS A 213 -4.64 10.82 -19.21
C LYS A 213 -3.44 10.33 -20.01
N ASN A 214 -2.25 10.35 -19.44
CA ASN A 214 -0.99 10.11 -20.13
C ASN A 214 -0.33 8.79 -19.69
N ALA A 215 0.45 8.85 -18.60
CA ALA A 215 1.31 7.74 -18.18
C ALA A 215 0.53 6.52 -17.71
N TYR A 216 -0.66 6.70 -17.14
CA TYR A 216 -1.47 5.61 -16.59
C TYR A 216 -2.28 4.86 -17.62
N LYS A 217 -2.45 5.38 -18.83
CA LYS A 217 -3.00 4.61 -19.97
C LYS A 217 -2.09 3.47 -20.40
N LYS A 218 -0.77 3.55 -20.13
CA LYS A 218 0.15 2.44 -20.38
C LYS A 218 -0.17 1.31 -19.41
N LYS A 219 -0.65 0.20 -19.98
CA LYS A 219 -1.07 -0.98 -19.22
C LYS A 219 0.12 -1.65 -18.55
N ILE A 220 -0.10 -2.15 -17.36
CA ILE A 220 0.87 -3.02 -16.67
C ILE A 220 0.68 -4.41 -17.27
N TYR A 221 1.68 -4.88 -18.01
CA TYR A 221 1.60 -6.13 -18.76
C TYR A 221 1.21 -7.33 -17.89
N GLN A 222 1.72 -7.39 -16.68
CA GLN A 222 1.49 -8.49 -15.74
C GLN A 222 0.02 -8.62 -15.31
N PHE A 223 -0.79 -7.57 -15.43
CA PHE A 223 -2.21 -7.60 -15.11
C PHE A 223 -3.12 -8.01 -16.29
N LYS A 224 -2.58 -8.23 -17.48
CA LYS A 224 -3.38 -8.63 -18.65
C LYS A 224 -4.12 -9.97 -18.46
N SER A 225 -3.58 -10.86 -17.65
CA SER A 225 -4.15 -12.18 -17.35
C SER A 225 -4.72 -12.29 -15.94
N TRP A 226 -4.97 -11.16 -15.28
CA TRP A 226 -5.48 -11.17 -13.90
C TRP A 226 -6.76 -12.00 -13.75
N LYS A 227 -7.74 -11.87 -14.64
CA LYS A 227 -8.98 -12.66 -14.61
C LYS A 227 -8.75 -14.15 -14.83
N ASN A 228 -7.90 -14.53 -15.80
CA ASN A 228 -7.60 -15.94 -16.10
C ASN A 228 -6.91 -16.65 -14.93
N ILE A 229 -6.29 -15.89 -14.04
CA ILE A 229 -5.57 -16.36 -12.87
C ILE A 229 -6.55 -16.71 -11.74
N ASN A 230 -7.56 -15.88 -11.51
CA ASN A 230 -8.58 -16.11 -10.48
C ASN A 230 -9.53 -17.27 -10.85
N GLU A 231 -9.82 -17.47 -12.13
CA GLU A 231 -10.64 -18.62 -12.60
C GLU A 231 -9.94 -19.96 -12.42
N ASN A 232 -8.60 -20.02 -12.57
CA ASN A 232 -7.81 -21.23 -12.39
C ASN A 232 -7.49 -21.54 -10.91
N GLY A 233 -7.46 -20.52 -10.03
CA GLY A 233 -7.29 -20.69 -8.57
C GLY A 233 -8.52 -21.33 -7.91
N ASN A 234 -9.72 -20.97 -8.36
CA ASN A 234 -10.98 -21.51 -7.83
C ASN A 234 -11.31 -22.94 -8.30
N THR A 235 -10.56 -23.49 -9.29
CA THR A 235 -10.77 -24.86 -9.76
C THR A 235 -9.97 -25.91 -8.98
N LYS A 236 -9.04 -25.52 -8.09
CA LYS A 236 -8.33 -26.48 -7.24
C LYS A 236 -9.13 -26.96 -6.03
N ASP A 237 -10.07 -26.13 -5.52
CA ASP A 237 -10.90 -26.48 -4.35
C ASP A 237 -12.16 -27.33 -4.69
N LYS A 238 -12.43 -27.62 -5.95
CA LYS A 238 -13.61 -28.42 -6.37
C LYS A 238 -13.29 -29.84 -6.82
N ARG A 239 -12.12 -30.39 -6.53
CA ARG A 239 -11.73 -31.75 -6.91
C ARG A 239 -11.48 -32.70 -5.72
N GLU A 240 -11.84 -32.29 -4.51
CA GLU A 240 -11.86 -33.19 -3.33
C GLU A 240 -13.22 -33.03 -2.63
N GLU A 241 -14.27 -33.56 -3.24
CA GLU A 241 -15.50 -34.09 -2.65
C GLU A 241 -15.90 -35.38 -3.37
#